data_c0a384cb3828097e045eb83cafb65749
#
_entry.id   c0a384cb3828097e045eb83cafb65749
#
_cell.length_a   1.000
_cell.length_b   1.000
_cell.length_c   1.000
_cell.angle_alpha   90.00
_cell.angle_beta   90.00
_cell.angle_gamma   90.00
#
_symmetry.space_group_name_H-M   'P 1'
#
loop_
_entity.id
_entity.type
_entity.pdbx_description
1 polymer ?
#
loop_
_entity_poly.entity_id
_entity_poly.type
_entity_poly.pdbx_seq_one_letter_code
_entity_poly.pdbx_strand_id
1 'polypeptide(L)'
;ATDAGREGELIFRYLYHYTGCTTPFVRLWISSLTDKAIREGLRKLEDGSKYDNLYLAAKARSESDWLVGINGTQALSIAAGHGTYSVGRVQTPTLAMVCERYWENRRFTSEAFWQLHIATDGCDGEVVKFSSSEKWKEKEPAMELYNKVKAAGCATVTKAERKEKTEETPLLYDLTTLQKEANAKHGFTAEQTLEIAQKLYEKKLITYPRTGSRYIPEDVFAEIPKLLAF
;
A
#
# COMPACT_ATOMS: atom_id res chain seq x y z
N ALA A 1 22.80 8.19 15.77
CA ALA A 1 21.50 8.78 15.51
C ALA A 1 20.55 7.72 14.96
N THR A 2 19.33 7.77 15.41
CA THR A 2 18.25 6.87 14.99
C THR A 2 17.15 7.71 14.36
N ASP A 3 16.30 7.08 13.54
CA ASP A 3 15.21 7.79 12.87
C ASP A 3 14.29 8.53 13.83
N ALA A 4 13.75 9.67 13.36
CA ALA A 4 12.73 10.43 14.07
C ALA A 4 11.38 9.70 13.97
N GLY A 5 11.18 8.72 14.84
CA GLY A 5 10.01 7.87 14.84
C GLY A 5 10.00 6.88 15.99
N ARG A 6 8.88 6.18 16.13
CA ARG A 6 8.65 5.23 17.22
C ARG A 6 9.73 4.14 17.30
N GLU A 7 10.06 3.53 16.17
CA GLU A 7 11.02 2.43 16.11
C GLU A 7 12.47 2.95 16.35
N GLY A 8 12.81 4.13 15.81
CA GLY A 8 14.10 4.75 16.04
C GLY A 8 14.31 5.13 17.51
N GLU A 9 13.26 5.61 18.20
CA GLU A 9 13.30 5.87 19.64
C GLU A 9 13.51 4.58 20.44
N LEU A 10 12.82 3.50 20.09
CA LEU A 10 12.98 2.21 20.72
C LEU A 10 14.41 1.66 20.63
N ILE A 11 14.99 1.71 19.41
CA ILE A 11 16.37 1.25 19.17
C ILE A 11 17.35 2.06 20.02
N PHE A 12 17.20 3.40 20.02
CA PHE A 12 18.06 4.26 20.83
C PHE A 12 17.95 3.92 22.33
N ARG A 13 16.74 3.79 22.88
CA ARG A 13 16.51 3.52 24.29
C ARG A 13 17.02 2.14 24.70
N TYR A 14 16.90 1.14 23.84
CA TYR A 14 17.46 -0.17 24.11
C TYR A 14 18.99 -0.11 24.25
N LEU A 15 19.69 0.58 23.35
CA LEU A 15 21.13 0.76 23.45
C LEU A 15 21.51 1.56 24.70
N TYR A 16 20.81 2.65 24.97
CA TYR A 16 21.03 3.52 26.11
C TYR A 16 20.92 2.74 27.45
N HIS A 17 19.85 1.94 27.60
CA HIS A 17 19.67 1.12 28.80
C HIS A 17 20.63 -0.06 28.85
N TYR A 18 20.90 -0.72 27.73
CA TYR A 18 21.83 -1.85 27.66
C TYR A 18 23.26 -1.47 28.07
N THR A 19 23.69 -0.29 27.70
CA THR A 19 25.03 0.23 28.08
C THR A 19 25.09 0.76 29.52
N GLY A 20 23.98 0.77 30.24
CA GLY A 20 23.91 1.34 31.60
C GLY A 20 24.13 2.86 31.64
N CYS A 21 23.95 3.55 30.51
CA CYS A 21 24.15 4.98 30.44
C CYS A 21 23.09 5.73 31.24
N THR A 22 23.52 6.68 32.05
CA THR A 22 22.65 7.53 32.90
C THR A 22 22.78 9.03 32.55
N THR A 23 23.61 9.35 31.57
CA THR A 23 23.84 10.73 31.13
C THR A 23 22.58 11.29 30.48
N PRO A 24 22.09 12.47 30.89
CA PRO A 24 20.98 13.12 30.20
C PRO A 24 21.27 13.28 28.71
N PHE A 25 20.24 13.09 27.89
CA PHE A 25 20.38 13.17 26.45
C PHE A 25 19.30 14.06 25.82
N VAL A 26 19.62 14.58 24.67
CA VAL A 26 18.71 15.35 23.84
C VAL A 26 18.48 14.67 22.51
N ARG A 27 17.32 14.92 21.89
CA ARG A 27 16.94 14.32 20.62
C ARG A 27 17.03 15.32 19.49
N LEU A 28 17.67 14.90 18.40
CA LEU A 28 17.60 15.55 17.10
C LEU A 28 16.40 14.97 16.35
N TRP A 29 15.34 15.74 16.21
CA TRP A 29 14.10 15.29 15.57
C TRP A 29 13.92 16.00 14.23
N ILE A 30 14.32 15.32 13.15
CA ILE A 30 14.27 15.83 11.77
C ILE A 30 13.69 14.78 10.83
N SER A 31 12.97 15.23 9.81
CA SER A 31 12.38 14.38 8.76
C SER A 31 13.15 14.43 7.44
N SER A 32 14.11 15.35 7.30
CA SER A 32 14.96 15.52 6.13
C SER A 32 16.42 15.50 6.55
N LEU A 33 17.30 14.99 5.67
CA LEU A 33 18.75 14.89 5.89
C LEU A 33 19.54 15.91 5.06
N THR A 34 18.90 16.97 4.58
CA THR A 34 19.61 18.09 3.95
C THR A 34 20.47 18.83 4.97
N ASP A 35 21.58 19.41 4.52
CA ASP A 35 22.47 20.21 5.39
C ASP A 35 21.71 21.28 6.16
N LYS A 36 20.72 21.91 5.51
CA LYS A 36 19.86 22.93 6.12
C LYS A 36 19.05 22.34 7.26
N ALA A 37 18.34 21.24 7.02
CA ALA A 37 17.49 20.57 8.02
C ALA A 37 18.32 20.09 9.22
N ILE A 38 19.50 19.52 8.98
CA ILE A 38 20.43 19.10 10.04
C ILE A 38 20.87 20.28 10.90
N ARG A 39 21.33 21.38 10.28
CA ARG A 39 21.78 22.59 11.01
C ARG A 39 20.67 23.23 11.82
N GLU A 40 19.46 23.32 11.28
CA GLU A 40 18.31 23.84 11.97
C GLU A 40 17.86 22.93 13.11
N GLY A 41 17.86 21.61 12.88
CA GLY A 41 17.54 20.62 13.91
C GLY A 41 18.52 20.64 15.08
N LEU A 42 19.82 20.77 14.82
CA LEU A 42 20.84 20.90 15.87
C LEU A 42 20.67 22.16 16.74
N ARG A 43 20.04 23.20 16.21
CA ARG A 43 19.69 24.40 16.99
C ARG A 43 18.42 24.22 17.84
N LYS A 44 17.59 23.20 17.51
CA LYS A 44 16.28 22.93 18.12
C LYS A 44 16.26 21.54 18.77
N LEU A 45 17.36 21.15 19.42
CA LEU A 45 17.42 19.89 20.15
C LEU A 45 16.34 19.87 21.24
N GLU A 46 15.68 18.74 21.39
CA GLU A 46 14.61 18.55 22.35
C GLU A 46 15.07 17.61 23.48
N ASP A 47 14.55 17.85 24.70
CA ASP A 47 14.83 16.99 25.84
C ASP A 47 14.33 15.57 25.57
N GLY A 48 15.13 14.57 25.97
CA GLY A 48 14.81 13.16 25.75
C GLY A 48 13.53 12.70 26.45
N SER A 49 13.18 13.29 27.59
CA SER A 49 11.97 12.94 28.36
C SER A 49 10.69 13.20 27.58
N LYS A 50 10.70 14.15 26.64
CA LYS A 50 9.56 14.44 25.76
C LYS A 50 9.10 13.20 24.97
N TYR A 51 10.00 12.25 24.74
CA TYR A 51 9.78 11.06 23.94
C TYR A 51 9.56 9.77 24.77
N ASP A 52 9.41 9.88 26.10
CA ASP A 52 9.21 8.72 26.96
C ASP A 52 7.94 7.93 26.63
N ASN A 53 6.84 8.64 26.38
CA ASN A 53 5.60 7.98 25.98
C ASN A 53 5.72 7.29 24.60
N LEU A 54 6.49 7.87 23.69
CA LEU A 54 6.74 7.28 22.38
C LEU A 54 7.56 5.96 22.53
N TYR A 55 8.58 5.98 23.38
CA TYR A 55 9.35 4.79 23.74
C TYR A 55 8.47 3.73 24.38
N LEU A 56 7.66 4.09 25.39
CA LEU A 56 6.77 3.14 26.06
C LEU A 56 5.76 2.51 25.11
N ALA A 57 5.19 3.29 24.18
CA ALA A 57 4.30 2.77 23.16
C ALA A 57 4.99 1.78 22.21
N ALA A 58 6.22 2.09 21.79
CA ALA A 58 7.02 1.20 20.94
C ALA A 58 7.41 -0.09 21.66
N LYS A 59 7.81 0.02 22.93
CA LYS A 59 8.16 -1.11 23.80
C LYS A 59 6.95 -2.02 24.02
N ALA A 60 5.82 -1.47 24.42
CA ALA A 60 4.59 -2.24 24.63
C ALA A 60 4.17 -3.01 23.38
N ARG A 61 4.26 -2.37 22.20
CA ARG A 61 3.99 -3.04 20.92
C ARG A 61 4.95 -4.21 20.69
N SER A 62 6.25 -4.01 20.87
CA SER A 62 7.27 -5.05 20.65
C SER A 62 7.08 -6.23 21.58
N GLU A 63 6.84 -5.96 22.86
CA GLU A 63 6.60 -7.00 23.89
C GLU A 63 5.29 -7.75 23.62
N SER A 64 4.22 -7.06 23.24
CA SER A 64 2.95 -7.69 22.88
C SER A 64 3.08 -8.60 21.66
N ASP A 65 3.78 -8.14 20.61
CA ASP A 65 4.03 -8.94 19.42
C ASP A 65 4.82 -10.22 19.77
N TRP A 66 5.81 -10.10 20.64
CA TRP A 66 6.60 -11.24 21.08
C TRP A 66 5.79 -12.22 21.93
N LEU A 67 5.04 -11.73 22.93
CA LEU A 67 4.22 -12.56 23.79
C LEU A 67 3.14 -13.33 23.03
N VAL A 68 2.40 -12.64 22.15
CA VAL A 68 1.37 -13.27 21.32
C VAL A 68 1.99 -14.27 20.36
N GLY A 69 3.10 -13.88 19.72
CA GLY A 69 3.79 -14.73 18.74
C GLY A 69 4.30 -16.02 19.33
N ILE A 70 5.02 -15.95 20.48
CA ILE A 70 5.60 -17.14 21.11
C ILE A 70 4.53 -18.08 21.69
N ASN A 71 3.58 -17.53 22.45
CA ASN A 71 2.53 -18.34 23.06
C ASN A 71 1.58 -18.95 22.01
N GLY A 72 1.19 -18.17 21.00
CA GLY A 72 0.36 -18.67 19.91
C GLY A 72 1.05 -19.75 19.08
N THR A 73 2.34 -19.56 18.78
CA THR A 73 3.15 -20.57 18.08
C THR A 73 3.26 -21.86 18.87
N GLN A 74 3.54 -21.78 20.17
CA GLN A 74 3.62 -22.96 21.04
C GLN A 74 2.27 -23.68 21.13
N ALA A 75 1.19 -22.95 21.42
CA ALA A 75 -0.15 -23.51 21.55
C ALA A 75 -0.59 -24.23 20.27
N LEU A 76 -0.41 -23.60 19.11
CA LEU A 76 -0.79 -24.17 17.82
C LEU A 76 0.06 -25.40 17.47
N SER A 77 1.38 -25.33 17.70
CA SER A 77 2.30 -26.45 17.42
C SER A 77 2.03 -27.67 18.31
N ILE A 78 1.73 -27.44 19.59
CA ILE A 78 1.32 -28.51 20.52
C ILE A 78 0.00 -29.13 20.09
N ALA A 79 -1.00 -28.31 19.77
CA ALA A 79 -2.31 -28.79 19.31
C ALA A 79 -2.23 -29.59 18.02
N ALA A 80 -1.33 -29.23 17.10
CA ALA A 80 -1.10 -29.97 15.86
C ALA A 80 -0.34 -31.30 16.07
N GLY A 81 0.35 -31.46 17.18
CA GLY A 81 1.09 -32.69 17.51
C GLY A 81 2.39 -32.92 16.73
N HIS A 82 2.70 -32.11 15.75
CA HIS A 82 3.94 -32.22 14.95
C HIS A 82 4.30 -30.85 14.33
N GLY A 83 5.59 -30.65 14.08
CA GLY A 83 6.10 -29.45 13.38
C GLY A 83 6.01 -28.17 14.21
N THR A 84 6.42 -27.06 13.60
CA THR A 84 6.32 -25.71 14.19
C THR A 84 5.39 -24.87 13.32
N TYR A 85 4.30 -24.41 13.90
CA TYR A 85 3.32 -23.56 13.23
C TYR A 85 3.41 -22.15 13.80
N SER A 86 4.12 -21.28 13.09
CA SER A 86 4.34 -19.93 13.57
C SER A 86 3.08 -19.05 13.48
N VAL A 87 2.83 -18.33 14.56
CA VAL A 87 1.76 -17.34 14.68
C VAL A 87 2.37 -15.96 14.81
N GLY A 88 1.83 -15.00 14.09
CA GLY A 88 2.30 -13.63 14.17
C GLY A 88 1.26 -12.63 13.70
N ARG A 89 1.37 -11.43 14.21
CA ARG A 89 0.44 -10.33 13.99
C ARG A 89 0.23 -9.96 12.50
N VAL A 90 1.23 -10.15 11.66
CA VAL A 90 1.17 -9.85 10.23
C VAL A 90 0.99 -11.12 9.41
N GLN A 91 1.83 -12.12 9.65
CA GLN A 91 1.84 -13.33 8.83
C GLN A 91 0.54 -14.13 8.92
N THR A 92 -0.05 -14.27 10.11
CA THR A 92 -1.28 -15.06 10.27
C THR A 92 -2.49 -14.43 9.59
N PRO A 93 -2.80 -13.13 9.76
CA PRO A 93 -3.88 -12.49 9.01
C PRO A 93 -3.63 -12.49 7.50
N THR A 94 -2.39 -12.31 7.06
CA THR A 94 -2.04 -12.36 5.64
C THR A 94 -2.32 -13.74 5.06
N LEU A 95 -1.91 -14.80 5.77
CA LEU A 95 -2.20 -16.18 5.36
C LEU A 95 -3.72 -16.44 5.32
N ALA A 96 -4.46 -15.96 6.33
CA ALA A 96 -5.92 -16.08 6.37
C ALA A 96 -6.56 -15.45 5.12
N MET A 97 -6.19 -14.22 4.75
CA MET A 97 -6.70 -13.57 3.54
C MET A 97 -6.38 -14.34 2.26
N VAL A 98 -5.19 -14.92 2.16
CA VAL A 98 -4.81 -15.75 1.01
C VAL A 98 -5.65 -17.03 0.96
N CYS A 99 -5.85 -17.69 2.12
CA CYS A 99 -6.69 -18.88 2.22
C CYS A 99 -8.16 -18.58 1.90
N GLU A 100 -8.72 -17.49 2.40
CA GLU A 100 -10.08 -17.06 2.07
C GLU A 100 -10.24 -16.86 0.57
N ARG A 101 -9.32 -16.12 -0.06
CA ARG A 101 -9.34 -15.91 -1.51
C ARG A 101 -9.18 -17.19 -2.32
N TYR A 102 -8.35 -18.10 -1.85
CA TYR A 102 -8.20 -19.44 -2.45
C TYR A 102 -9.52 -20.21 -2.42
N TRP A 103 -10.21 -20.22 -1.26
CA TRP A 103 -11.47 -20.93 -1.13
C TRP A 103 -12.61 -20.25 -1.89
N GLU A 104 -12.68 -18.93 -1.94
CA GLU A 104 -13.61 -18.19 -2.80
C GLU A 104 -13.46 -18.64 -4.27
N ASN A 105 -12.21 -18.68 -4.75
CA ASN A 105 -11.92 -19.12 -6.10
C ASN A 105 -12.31 -20.58 -6.34
N ARG A 106 -12.01 -21.49 -5.39
CA ARG A 106 -12.34 -22.92 -5.50
C ARG A 106 -13.81 -23.22 -5.41
N ARG A 107 -14.55 -22.43 -4.65
CA ARG A 107 -16.01 -22.57 -4.48
C ARG A 107 -16.79 -21.70 -5.45
N PHE A 108 -16.09 -20.99 -6.33
CA PHE A 108 -16.74 -20.11 -7.29
C PHE A 108 -17.65 -20.93 -8.22
N THR A 109 -18.90 -20.59 -8.22
CA THR A 109 -19.92 -21.09 -9.16
C THR A 109 -20.23 -19.96 -10.14
N SER A 110 -20.06 -20.21 -11.43
CA SER A 110 -20.42 -19.20 -12.42
C SER A 110 -21.95 -19.06 -12.50
N GLU A 111 -22.43 -17.81 -12.38
CA GLU A 111 -23.84 -17.49 -12.62
C GLU A 111 -23.95 -16.83 -13.99
N ALA A 112 -24.90 -17.32 -14.79
CA ALA A 112 -25.24 -16.67 -16.05
C ALA A 112 -26.05 -15.40 -15.78
N PHE A 113 -25.81 -14.37 -16.56
CA PHE A 113 -26.64 -13.18 -16.61
C PHE A 113 -26.85 -12.75 -18.05
N TRP A 114 -27.93 -12.04 -18.28
CA TRP A 114 -28.26 -11.47 -19.59
C TRP A 114 -28.20 -9.94 -19.49
N GLN A 115 -27.65 -9.32 -20.50
CA GLN A 115 -27.57 -7.86 -20.62
C GLN A 115 -27.90 -7.48 -22.07
N LEU A 116 -28.69 -6.44 -22.25
CA LEU A 116 -29.03 -5.93 -23.58
C LEU A 116 -27.93 -4.98 -24.06
N HIS A 117 -27.47 -5.21 -25.28
CA HIS A 117 -26.56 -4.31 -25.99
C HIS A 117 -27.21 -3.87 -27.28
N ILE A 118 -27.12 -2.58 -27.55
CA ILE A 118 -27.55 -1.95 -28.82
C ILE A 118 -26.32 -1.36 -29.46
N ALA A 119 -26.13 -1.64 -30.75
CA ALA A 119 -25.13 -0.99 -31.57
C ALA A 119 -25.84 -0.21 -32.69
N THR A 120 -25.43 1.01 -32.91
CA THR A 120 -25.95 1.87 -33.97
C THR A 120 -24.82 2.65 -34.59
N ASP A 121 -24.98 3.02 -35.85
CA ASP A 121 -24.02 3.88 -36.54
C ASP A 121 -24.15 5.29 -35.99
N GLY A 122 -23.02 5.88 -35.60
CA GLY A 122 -22.91 7.27 -35.20
C GLY A 122 -22.81 8.22 -36.38
N CYS A 123 -22.87 9.51 -36.10
CA CYS A 123 -22.84 10.56 -37.15
C CYS A 123 -21.53 10.56 -37.95
N ASP A 124 -20.43 10.07 -37.39
CA ASP A 124 -19.10 10.08 -38.02
C ASP A 124 -18.67 8.69 -38.55
N GLY A 125 -19.61 7.75 -38.69
CA GLY A 125 -19.34 6.40 -39.16
C GLY A 125 -18.75 5.49 -38.07
N GLU A 126 -18.63 5.93 -36.81
CA GLU A 126 -18.25 5.12 -35.68
C GLU A 126 -19.45 4.36 -35.10
N VAL A 127 -19.23 3.13 -34.70
CA VAL A 127 -20.30 2.32 -34.07
C VAL A 127 -20.42 2.73 -32.60
N VAL A 128 -21.55 3.32 -32.24
CA VAL A 128 -21.89 3.66 -30.85
C VAL A 128 -22.57 2.48 -30.20
N LYS A 129 -22.06 2.05 -29.06
CA LYS A 129 -22.61 0.91 -28.29
C LYS A 129 -23.24 1.39 -27.00
N PHE A 130 -24.48 0.98 -26.79
CA PHE A 130 -25.22 1.18 -25.53
C PHE A 130 -25.42 -0.16 -24.85
N SER A 131 -25.36 -0.16 -23.52
CA SER A 131 -25.64 -1.36 -22.71
C SER A 131 -26.69 -1.02 -21.66
N SER A 132 -27.59 -1.96 -21.39
CA SER A 132 -28.52 -1.80 -20.28
C SER A 132 -27.75 -1.66 -18.96
N SER A 133 -28.21 -0.78 -18.08
CA SER A 133 -27.69 -0.69 -16.71
C SER A 133 -28.05 -1.93 -15.89
N GLU A 134 -29.16 -2.55 -16.20
CA GLU A 134 -29.66 -3.75 -15.55
C GLU A 134 -29.06 -5.02 -16.16
N LYS A 135 -28.77 -5.98 -15.30
CA LYS A 135 -28.38 -7.35 -15.66
C LYS A 135 -29.40 -8.31 -15.08
N TRP A 136 -29.96 -9.15 -15.91
CA TRP A 136 -31.00 -10.10 -15.49
C TRP A 136 -30.40 -11.46 -15.21
N LYS A 137 -30.81 -12.11 -14.13
CA LYS A 137 -30.43 -13.49 -13.83
C LYS A 137 -31.23 -14.50 -14.66
N GLU A 138 -32.42 -14.13 -15.09
CA GLU A 138 -33.32 -14.92 -15.93
C GLU A 138 -33.34 -14.38 -17.36
N LYS A 139 -33.50 -15.29 -18.34
CA LYS A 139 -33.45 -14.95 -19.75
C LYS A 139 -34.72 -14.25 -20.22
N GLU A 140 -35.85 -14.60 -19.67
CA GLU A 140 -37.17 -14.19 -20.11
C GLU A 140 -37.37 -12.66 -20.06
N PRO A 141 -37.08 -11.95 -18.94
CA PRO A 141 -37.21 -10.48 -18.89
C PRO A 141 -36.30 -9.77 -19.89
N ALA A 142 -35.08 -10.30 -20.08
CA ALA A 142 -34.12 -9.74 -21.04
C ALA A 142 -34.64 -9.92 -22.49
N MET A 143 -35.24 -11.06 -22.80
CA MET A 143 -35.83 -11.34 -24.13
C MET A 143 -37.08 -10.53 -24.38
N GLU A 144 -37.91 -10.30 -23.38
CA GLU A 144 -39.08 -9.38 -23.53
C GLU A 144 -38.63 -7.97 -23.89
N LEU A 145 -37.62 -7.44 -23.18
CA LEU A 145 -37.08 -6.13 -23.48
C LEU A 145 -36.42 -6.10 -24.87
N TYR A 146 -35.67 -7.13 -25.22
CA TYR A 146 -35.08 -7.27 -26.55
C TYR A 146 -36.13 -7.19 -27.66
N ASN A 147 -37.23 -7.94 -27.52
CA ASN A 147 -38.34 -7.95 -28.50
C ASN A 147 -39.01 -6.59 -28.61
N LYS A 148 -39.23 -5.90 -27.49
CA LYS A 148 -39.80 -4.54 -27.46
C LYS A 148 -38.90 -3.54 -28.19
N VAL A 149 -37.60 -3.55 -27.90
CA VAL A 149 -36.64 -2.65 -28.54
C VAL A 149 -36.49 -2.94 -30.02
N LYS A 150 -36.46 -4.22 -30.39
CA LYS A 150 -36.40 -4.64 -31.80
C LYS A 150 -37.64 -4.24 -32.56
N ALA A 151 -38.81 -4.35 -32.00
CA ALA A 151 -40.10 -3.94 -32.60
C ALA A 151 -40.19 -2.41 -32.74
N ALA A 152 -39.65 -1.64 -31.81
CA ALA A 152 -39.64 -0.18 -31.88
C ALA A 152 -38.71 0.35 -32.98
N GLY A 153 -37.64 -0.38 -33.28
CA GLY A 153 -36.70 -0.04 -34.36
C GLY A 153 -35.88 1.26 -34.16
N CYS A 154 -36.15 2.00 -33.10
CA CYS A 154 -35.47 3.26 -32.79
C CYS A 154 -35.32 3.43 -31.26
N ALA A 155 -34.33 4.23 -30.85
CA ALA A 155 -34.14 4.65 -29.48
C ALA A 155 -33.82 6.16 -29.43
N THR A 156 -34.30 6.83 -28.39
CA THR A 156 -34.06 8.26 -28.19
C THR A 156 -33.02 8.47 -27.11
N VAL A 157 -31.98 9.22 -27.38
CA VAL A 157 -31.00 9.64 -26.37
C VAL A 157 -31.64 10.72 -25.51
N THR A 158 -31.96 10.40 -24.27
CA THR A 158 -32.62 11.33 -23.34
C THR A 158 -31.62 12.17 -22.56
N LYS A 159 -30.38 11.71 -22.44
CA LYS A 159 -29.32 12.40 -21.69
C LYS A 159 -27.95 12.11 -22.30
N ALA A 160 -27.20 13.16 -22.58
CA ALA A 160 -25.80 13.09 -22.92
C ALA A 160 -25.01 14.01 -21.99
N GLU A 161 -24.02 13.49 -21.31
CA GLU A 161 -23.16 14.27 -20.41
C GLU A 161 -21.70 14.18 -20.86
N ARG A 162 -21.08 15.34 -21.03
CA ARG A 162 -19.65 15.47 -21.19
C ARG A 162 -19.04 15.84 -19.85
N LYS A 163 -18.17 15.01 -19.32
CA LYS A 163 -17.45 15.28 -18.07
C LYS A 163 -15.97 15.43 -18.38
N GLU A 164 -15.41 16.53 -17.95
CA GLU A 164 -13.97 16.68 -17.91
C GLU A 164 -13.45 15.89 -16.72
N LYS A 165 -12.46 15.04 -16.95
CA LYS A 165 -11.73 14.34 -15.91
C LYS A 165 -10.32 14.87 -15.88
N THR A 166 -9.88 15.30 -14.72
CA THR A 166 -8.48 15.64 -14.48
C THR A 166 -7.79 14.38 -13.97
N GLU A 167 -6.75 13.96 -14.64
CA GLU A 167 -5.87 12.90 -14.18
C GLU A 167 -4.71 13.53 -13.42
N GLU A 168 -4.60 13.21 -12.15
CA GLU A 168 -3.52 13.72 -11.32
C GLU A 168 -2.20 13.02 -11.67
N THR A 169 -1.10 13.74 -11.52
CA THR A 169 0.24 13.17 -11.68
C THR A 169 0.46 12.04 -10.67
N PRO A 170 1.06 10.91 -11.08
CA PRO A 170 1.38 9.83 -10.13
C PRO A 170 2.29 10.34 -9.01
N LEU A 171 2.02 9.91 -7.79
CA LEU A 171 2.92 10.18 -6.67
C LEU A 171 4.24 9.41 -6.83
N LEU A 172 5.26 9.81 -6.09
CA LEU A 172 6.52 9.09 -6.02
C LEU A 172 6.30 7.66 -5.49
N TYR A 173 7.27 6.79 -5.70
CA TYR A 173 7.18 5.41 -5.23
C TYR A 173 7.38 5.30 -3.72
N ASP A 174 6.48 4.56 -3.08
CA ASP A 174 6.78 3.81 -1.88
C ASP A 174 7.23 2.38 -2.27
N LEU A 175 7.70 1.61 -1.31
CA LEU A 175 8.16 0.24 -1.57
C LEU A 175 7.05 -0.64 -2.18
N THR A 176 5.84 -0.55 -1.65
CA THR A 176 4.71 -1.38 -2.11
C THR A 176 4.33 -1.08 -3.55
N THR A 177 4.26 0.20 -3.90
CA THR A 177 3.94 0.61 -5.27
C THR A 177 5.06 0.21 -6.23
N LEU A 178 6.32 0.40 -5.83
CA LEU A 178 7.47 -0.04 -6.62
C LEU A 178 7.45 -1.55 -6.88
N GLN A 179 7.18 -2.36 -5.85
CA GLN A 179 7.08 -3.82 -5.98
C GLN A 179 5.95 -4.24 -6.91
N LYS A 180 4.77 -3.61 -6.80
CA LYS A 180 3.63 -3.90 -7.69
C LYS A 180 3.95 -3.59 -9.15
N GLU A 181 4.55 -2.44 -9.40
CA GLU A 181 4.88 -2.02 -10.77
C GLU A 181 6.03 -2.81 -11.37
N ALA A 182 7.08 -3.09 -10.60
CA ALA A 182 8.19 -3.93 -11.00
C ALA A 182 7.71 -5.36 -11.34
N ASN A 183 6.78 -5.89 -10.56
CA ASN A 183 6.16 -7.19 -10.88
C ASN A 183 5.33 -7.11 -12.16
N ALA A 184 4.46 -6.12 -12.30
CA ALA A 184 3.59 -5.99 -13.46
C ALA A 184 4.36 -5.78 -14.78
N LYS A 185 5.45 -4.98 -14.75
CA LYS A 185 6.24 -4.64 -15.94
C LYS A 185 7.34 -5.63 -16.27
N HIS A 186 7.96 -6.22 -15.23
CA HIS A 186 9.21 -6.99 -15.37
C HIS A 186 9.15 -8.39 -14.73
N GLY A 187 8.06 -8.74 -14.06
CA GLY A 187 7.91 -10.04 -13.40
C GLY A 187 8.78 -10.21 -12.15
N PHE A 188 9.35 -9.13 -11.59
CA PHE A 188 10.15 -9.21 -10.39
C PHE A 188 9.32 -9.59 -9.18
N THR A 189 9.87 -10.44 -8.32
CA THR A 189 9.24 -10.70 -7.02
C THR A 189 9.39 -9.50 -6.08
N ALA A 190 8.57 -9.44 -5.04
CA ALA A 190 8.68 -8.42 -4.01
C ALA A 190 10.07 -8.43 -3.33
N GLU A 191 10.63 -9.63 -3.11
CA GLU A 191 11.95 -9.81 -2.53
C GLU A 191 13.06 -9.29 -3.46
N GLN A 192 13.04 -9.68 -4.73
CA GLN A 192 14.02 -9.20 -5.72
C GLN A 192 13.99 -7.67 -5.85
N THR A 193 12.79 -7.08 -5.89
CA THR A 193 12.64 -5.63 -5.97
C THR A 193 13.23 -4.94 -4.74
N LEU A 194 12.99 -5.48 -3.54
CA LEU A 194 13.56 -4.94 -2.30
C LEU A 194 15.07 -5.08 -2.27
N GLU A 195 15.62 -6.22 -2.67
CA GLU A 195 17.07 -6.46 -2.70
C GLU A 195 17.79 -5.46 -3.64
N ILE A 196 17.22 -5.25 -4.84
CA ILE A 196 17.76 -4.27 -5.79
C ILE A 196 17.68 -2.85 -5.22
N ALA A 197 16.53 -2.48 -4.66
CA ALA A 197 16.35 -1.18 -4.04
C ALA A 197 17.33 -0.96 -2.86
N GLN A 198 17.56 -1.98 -2.05
CA GLN A 198 18.55 -1.93 -0.96
C GLN A 198 19.97 -1.69 -1.49
N LYS A 199 20.38 -2.40 -2.54
CA LYS A 199 21.70 -2.20 -3.18
C LYS A 199 21.85 -0.79 -3.76
N LEU A 200 20.80 -0.22 -4.34
CA LEU A 200 20.80 1.15 -4.85
C LEU A 200 20.91 2.17 -3.72
N TYR A 201 20.23 1.94 -2.61
CA TYR A 201 20.32 2.76 -1.42
C TYR A 201 21.74 2.77 -0.81
N GLU A 202 22.35 1.59 -0.67
CA GLU A 202 23.73 1.45 -0.17
C GLU A 202 24.74 2.19 -1.05
N LYS A 203 24.49 2.26 -2.36
CA LYS A 203 25.26 3.08 -3.30
C LYS A 203 24.87 4.56 -3.30
N LYS A 204 23.93 4.98 -2.45
CA LYS A 204 23.42 6.37 -2.34
C LYS A 204 22.77 6.90 -3.62
N LEU A 205 22.19 6.03 -4.43
CA LEU A 205 21.50 6.38 -5.67
C LEU A 205 20.01 6.66 -5.46
N ILE A 206 19.44 6.11 -4.39
CA ILE A 206 18.04 6.35 -3.98
C ILE A 206 17.95 6.59 -2.48
N THR A 207 16.82 7.12 -2.01
CA THR A 207 16.50 7.23 -0.59
C THR A 207 16.16 5.85 0.01
N TYR A 208 16.03 5.76 1.34
CA TYR A 208 15.75 4.50 2.03
C TYR A 208 14.45 3.85 1.50
N PRO A 209 14.51 2.61 0.99
CA PRO A 209 13.40 2.03 0.25
C PRO A 209 12.18 1.68 1.10
N ARG A 210 12.35 1.47 2.41
CA ARG A 210 11.23 1.12 3.31
C ARG A 210 10.57 2.36 3.92
N THR A 211 10.37 3.40 3.12
CA THR A 211 9.62 4.59 3.53
C THR A 211 8.14 4.41 3.23
N GLY A 212 7.28 4.86 4.15
CA GLY A 212 5.83 4.85 3.95
C GLY A 212 5.30 6.13 3.29
N SER A 213 6.15 7.15 3.10
CA SER A 213 5.75 8.42 2.48
C SER A 213 6.02 8.39 0.97
N ARG A 214 5.06 8.90 0.22
CA ARG A 214 5.16 9.14 -1.23
C ARG A 214 5.39 10.62 -1.56
N TYR A 215 5.65 11.43 -0.54
CA TYR A 215 5.89 12.86 -0.64
C TYR A 215 7.33 13.16 -0.25
N ILE A 216 7.85 14.24 -0.78
CA ILE A 216 9.17 14.78 -0.44
C ILE A 216 9.01 16.10 0.34
N PRO A 217 9.92 16.42 1.26
CA PRO A 217 9.96 17.70 1.92
C PRO A 217 10.26 18.86 0.93
N GLU A 218 9.82 20.06 1.28
CA GLU A 218 10.00 21.25 0.43
C GLU A 218 11.47 21.59 0.14
N ASP A 219 12.36 21.33 1.10
CA ASP A 219 13.80 21.55 0.95
C ASP A 219 14.43 20.58 -0.08
N VAL A 220 13.93 19.34 -0.16
CA VAL A 220 14.35 18.36 -1.19
C VAL A 220 13.74 18.72 -2.54
N PHE A 221 12.50 19.22 -2.58
CA PHE A 221 11.85 19.65 -3.82
C PHE A 221 12.67 20.71 -4.56
N ALA A 222 13.30 21.64 -3.85
CA ALA A 222 14.14 22.68 -4.42
C ALA A 222 15.42 22.13 -5.12
N GLU A 223 15.83 20.88 -4.83
CA GLU A 223 17.00 20.23 -5.44
C GLU A 223 16.66 19.43 -6.71
N ILE A 224 15.37 19.10 -6.93
CA ILE A 224 14.92 18.30 -8.07
C ILE A 224 15.41 18.84 -9.42
N PRO A 225 15.31 20.15 -9.72
CA PRO A 225 15.77 20.66 -11.01
C PRO A 225 17.25 20.36 -11.30
N LYS A 226 18.09 20.30 -10.27
CA LYS A 226 19.51 19.94 -10.39
C LYS A 226 19.70 18.45 -10.69
N LEU A 227 18.84 17.60 -10.10
CA LEU A 227 18.88 16.15 -10.32
C LEU A 227 18.35 15.77 -11.71
N LEU A 228 17.42 16.53 -12.27
CA LEU A 228 16.90 16.30 -13.61
C LEU A 228 17.80 16.85 -14.74
N ALA A 229 18.79 17.67 -14.39
CA ALA A 229 19.78 18.20 -15.35
C ALA A 229 20.95 17.24 -15.62
N PHE A 230 20.95 16.06 -15.01
CA PHE A 230 21.86 14.95 -15.23
C PHE A 230 21.24 14.01 -16.26
#